data_86f5f5cf5151757e39b30043510baebd
#
_entry.id   86f5f5cf5151757e39b30043510baebd
#
_cell.length_a   1.000
_cell.length_b   1.000
_cell.length_c   1.000
_cell.angle_alpha   90.00
_cell.angle_beta   90.00
_cell.angle_gamma   90.00
#
_symmetry.space_group_name_H-M   'P 1'
#
loop_
_entity.id
_entity.type
_entity.pdbx_description
1 polymer ?
#
loop_
_entity_poly.entity_id
_entity_poly.type
_entity_poly.pdbx_seq_one_letter_code
_entity_poly.pdbx_strand_id
1 'polypeptide(L)'
;MKAYLLALAWLCLGLVVPVQAAGKWVATPYAPARVLFDFYLDNPQKIGSALYWVRSLMNPLLEAPYNYSPEDLNIVVVIHGNEIVTVAKHNEAKYQDAVDRMRYYAALGVSFKVCGQAAADYGYAVADFHDFIEVVPNAITELAHWQQQGYALIVPKVLERTIDVESIR
;
A
#
# COMPACT_ATOMS: atom_id res chain seq x y z
N MET A 1 -22.94 18.88 -83.29
CA MET A 1 -22.44 19.42 -82.00
C MET A 1 -22.54 18.32 -80.91
N LYS A 2 -21.42 17.68 -80.63
CA LYS A 2 -21.38 16.60 -79.60
C LYS A 2 -20.69 17.13 -78.36
N ALA A 3 -21.45 17.20 -77.23
CA ALA A 3 -20.95 17.63 -75.98
C ALA A 3 -20.32 16.45 -75.25
N TYR A 4 -19.04 16.53 -74.93
CA TYR A 4 -18.32 15.56 -74.10
C TYR A 4 -18.45 15.96 -72.60
N LEU A 5 -19.16 15.15 -71.84
CA LEU A 5 -19.21 15.22 -70.34
C LEU A 5 -17.97 14.52 -69.82
N LEU A 6 -17.04 15.26 -69.27
CA LEU A 6 -15.89 14.76 -68.50
C LEU A 6 -16.34 14.56 -67.06
N ALA A 7 -16.50 13.30 -66.65
CA ALA A 7 -16.72 12.94 -65.23
C ALA A 7 -15.37 12.91 -64.52
N LEU A 8 -15.14 13.89 -63.59
CA LEU A 8 -14.01 13.88 -62.69
C LEU A 8 -14.36 12.93 -61.50
N ALA A 9 -13.80 11.73 -61.52
CA ALA A 9 -13.83 10.85 -60.34
C ALA A 9 -12.79 11.31 -59.33
N TRP A 10 -13.24 11.93 -58.24
CA TRP A 10 -12.41 12.21 -57.08
C TRP A 10 -12.15 10.92 -56.29
N LEU A 11 -10.91 10.41 -56.41
CA LEU A 11 -10.43 9.28 -55.65
C LEU A 11 -10.06 9.80 -54.24
N CYS A 12 -10.98 9.74 -53.27
CA CYS A 12 -10.69 9.97 -51.86
C CYS A 12 -9.84 8.79 -51.34
N LEU A 13 -8.52 8.89 -51.47
CA LEU A 13 -7.63 8.06 -50.69
C LEU A 13 -7.76 8.48 -49.22
N GLY A 14 -8.60 7.79 -48.47
CA GLY A 14 -8.64 7.90 -47.01
C GLY A 14 -7.32 7.47 -46.44
N LEU A 15 -6.52 8.41 -45.93
CA LEU A 15 -5.35 8.14 -45.11
C LEU A 15 -5.84 7.45 -43.82
N VAL A 16 -5.78 6.13 -43.79
CA VAL A 16 -5.95 5.35 -42.56
C VAL A 16 -4.72 5.63 -41.67
N VAL A 17 -4.82 6.62 -40.82
CA VAL A 17 -3.80 6.85 -39.76
C VAL A 17 -3.91 5.66 -38.82
N PRO A 18 -2.87 4.86 -38.61
CA PRO A 18 -2.93 3.80 -37.62
C PRO A 18 -3.15 4.44 -36.24
N VAL A 19 -4.29 4.20 -35.65
CA VAL A 19 -4.55 4.54 -34.24
C VAL A 19 -3.63 3.67 -33.41
N GLN A 20 -2.54 4.23 -32.93
CA GLN A 20 -1.65 3.55 -32.02
C GLN A 20 -2.41 3.26 -30.72
N ALA A 21 -2.56 1.99 -30.39
CA ALA A 21 -3.27 1.59 -29.18
C ALA A 21 -2.49 2.13 -27.96
N ALA A 22 -3.07 3.10 -27.28
CA ALA A 22 -2.55 3.60 -26.02
C ALA A 22 -2.84 2.61 -24.89
N GLY A 23 -2.05 2.65 -23.82
CA GLY A 23 -2.34 1.89 -22.61
C GLY A 23 -3.76 2.19 -22.09
N LYS A 24 -4.42 1.18 -21.53
CA LYS A 24 -5.77 1.30 -21.00
C LYS A 24 -5.74 1.30 -19.48
N TRP A 25 -6.29 2.34 -18.86
CA TRP A 25 -6.56 2.34 -17.42
C TRP A 25 -7.77 1.47 -17.12
N VAL A 26 -7.64 0.57 -16.14
CA VAL A 26 -8.71 -0.36 -15.73
C VAL A 26 -8.82 -0.33 -14.21
N ALA A 27 -10.03 -0.03 -13.72
CA ALA A 27 -10.36 -0.22 -12.30
C ALA A 27 -10.71 -1.70 -12.08
N THR A 28 -9.87 -2.43 -11.36
CA THR A 28 -10.16 -3.81 -10.96
C THR A 28 -11.27 -3.80 -9.93
N PRO A 29 -12.37 -4.57 -10.11
CA PRO A 29 -13.39 -4.72 -9.08
C PRO A 29 -12.79 -5.23 -7.78
N TYR A 30 -13.12 -4.60 -6.66
CA TYR A 30 -12.59 -4.93 -5.35
C TYR A 30 -13.75 -5.17 -4.36
N ALA A 31 -13.70 -6.27 -3.61
CA ALA A 31 -14.58 -6.48 -2.45
C ALA A 31 -14.05 -5.66 -1.25
N PRO A 32 -14.86 -5.46 -0.18
CA PRO A 32 -14.35 -4.82 1.03
C PRO A 32 -13.02 -5.40 1.45
N ALA A 33 -12.02 -4.54 1.70
CA ALA A 33 -10.66 -4.97 1.91
C ALA A 33 -10.51 -5.76 3.22
N ARG A 34 -9.86 -6.91 3.13
CA ARG A 34 -9.32 -7.67 4.27
C ARG A 34 -7.86 -7.93 3.98
N VAL A 35 -6.99 -7.07 4.51
CA VAL A 35 -5.57 -7.08 4.17
C VAL A 35 -4.72 -7.12 5.42
N LEU A 36 -3.75 -8.00 5.41
CA LEU A 36 -2.75 -8.19 6.44
C LEU A 36 -1.39 -7.76 5.89
N PHE A 37 -0.77 -6.79 6.53
CA PHE A 37 0.59 -6.39 6.24
C PHE A 37 1.55 -7.05 7.22
N ASP A 38 2.55 -7.74 6.68
CA ASP A 38 3.66 -8.33 7.43
C ASP A 38 4.85 -7.35 7.39
N PHE A 39 5.08 -6.66 8.51
CA PHE A 39 6.24 -5.78 8.66
C PHE A 39 7.36 -6.54 9.36
N TYR A 40 8.34 -6.94 8.56
CA TYR A 40 9.58 -7.56 9.01
C TYR A 40 10.77 -6.86 8.35
N LEU A 41 11.14 -5.71 8.92
CA LEU A 41 12.14 -4.85 8.32
C LEU A 41 13.50 -5.03 9.00
N ASP A 42 14.55 -5.04 8.19
CA ASP A 42 15.95 -5.12 8.62
C ASP A 42 16.49 -3.79 9.20
N ASN A 43 15.79 -2.68 8.91
CA ASN A 43 16.19 -1.32 9.33
C ASN A 43 14.96 -0.50 9.71
N PRO A 44 14.89 0.05 10.95
CA PRO A 44 13.76 0.85 11.41
C PRO A 44 13.51 2.12 10.56
N GLN A 45 14.53 2.67 9.88
CA GLN A 45 14.36 3.82 8.98
C GLN A 45 13.46 3.49 7.78
N LYS A 46 13.28 2.22 7.45
CA LYS A 46 12.41 1.77 6.36
C LYS A 46 10.90 1.83 6.69
N ILE A 47 10.54 2.09 7.96
CA ILE A 47 9.13 2.12 8.40
C ILE A 47 8.26 3.08 7.59
N GLY A 48 8.78 4.26 7.24
CA GLY A 48 8.06 5.24 6.43
C GLY A 48 7.70 4.70 5.03
N SER A 49 8.59 3.92 4.43
CA SER A 49 8.35 3.27 3.14
C SER A 49 7.38 2.08 3.25
N ALA A 50 7.44 1.32 4.34
CA ALA A 50 6.46 0.27 4.59
C ALA A 50 5.05 0.84 4.82
N LEU A 51 4.92 1.93 5.58
CA LEU A 51 3.67 2.66 5.77
C LEU A 51 3.13 3.27 4.46
N TYR A 52 4.00 3.56 3.50
CA TYR A 52 3.55 3.96 2.16
C TYR A 52 2.77 2.86 1.44
N TRP A 53 3.08 1.57 1.67
CA TRP A 53 2.30 0.45 1.12
C TRP A 53 0.88 0.42 1.69
N VAL A 54 0.72 0.67 2.99
CA VAL A 54 -0.60 0.79 3.63
C VAL A 54 -1.40 1.92 2.98
N ARG A 55 -0.80 3.11 2.84
CA ARG A 55 -1.44 4.25 2.17
C ARG A 55 -1.80 3.95 0.71
N SER A 56 -0.93 3.24 -0.01
CA SER A 56 -1.14 2.89 -1.42
C SER A 56 -2.30 1.92 -1.62
N LEU A 57 -2.66 1.13 -0.60
CA LEU A 57 -3.89 0.36 -0.58
C LEU A 57 -5.10 1.23 -0.22
N MET A 58 -4.99 2.02 0.86
CA MET A 58 -6.12 2.79 1.41
C MET A 58 -6.63 3.86 0.45
N ASN A 59 -5.75 4.74 -0.03
CA ASN A 59 -6.16 5.91 -0.78
C ASN A 59 -7.00 5.57 -2.03
N PRO A 60 -6.58 4.66 -2.92
CA PRO A 60 -7.40 4.32 -4.07
C PRO A 60 -8.78 3.74 -3.71
N LEU A 61 -8.87 3.01 -2.60
CA LEU A 61 -10.14 2.42 -2.17
C LEU A 61 -11.09 3.46 -1.55
N LEU A 62 -10.57 4.48 -0.91
CA LEU A 62 -11.34 5.60 -0.35
C LEU A 62 -11.77 6.61 -1.42
N GLU A 63 -11.13 6.59 -2.58
CA GLU A 63 -11.39 7.51 -3.69
C GLU A 63 -12.21 6.85 -4.81
N ALA A 64 -12.66 7.66 -5.78
CA ALA A 64 -13.32 7.14 -6.99
C ALA A 64 -12.36 6.22 -7.77
N PRO A 65 -12.85 5.11 -8.36
CA PRO A 65 -14.24 4.71 -8.50
C PRO A 65 -14.79 3.88 -7.33
N TYR A 66 -13.98 3.53 -6.32
CA TYR A 66 -14.39 2.61 -5.26
C TYR A 66 -15.25 3.29 -4.19
N ASN A 67 -14.83 4.46 -3.70
CA ASN A 67 -15.53 5.27 -2.69
C ASN A 67 -15.91 4.50 -1.42
N TYR A 68 -15.03 3.61 -0.95
CA TYR A 68 -15.25 2.92 0.31
C TYR A 68 -15.13 3.88 1.49
N SER A 69 -15.83 3.58 2.57
CA SER A 69 -15.61 4.25 3.85
C SER A 69 -14.45 3.58 4.61
N PRO A 70 -13.81 4.27 5.57
CA PRO A 70 -12.76 3.67 6.40
C PRO A 70 -13.21 2.37 7.08
N GLU A 71 -14.48 2.25 7.46
CA GLU A 71 -15.07 1.08 8.11
C GLU A 71 -15.14 -0.16 7.20
N ASP A 72 -15.07 0.03 5.88
CA ASP A 72 -15.01 -1.05 4.89
C ASP A 72 -13.58 -1.62 4.74
N LEU A 73 -12.57 -0.94 5.29
CA LEU A 73 -11.16 -1.29 5.19
C LEU A 73 -10.70 -2.06 6.43
N ASN A 74 -10.76 -3.39 6.38
CA ASN A 74 -10.21 -4.23 7.44
C ASN A 74 -8.72 -4.46 7.20
N ILE A 75 -7.88 -3.60 7.75
CA ILE A 75 -6.42 -3.63 7.58
C ILE A 75 -5.75 -3.94 8.92
N VAL A 76 -4.90 -4.95 8.91
CA VAL A 76 -4.06 -5.34 10.05
C VAL A 76 -2.60 -5.21 9.64
N VAL A 77 -1.77 -4.64 10.50
CA VAL A 77 -0.33 -4.54 10.33
C VAL A 77 0.33 -5.25 11.50
N VAL A 78 1.17 -6.26 11.22
CA VAL A 78 1.94 -7.00 12.23
C VAL A 78 3.40 -6.56 12.15
N ILE A 79 3.95 -6.07 13.25
CA ILE A 79 5.29 -5.50 13.37
C ILE A 79 6.15 -6.45 14.19
N HIS A 80 7.27 -6.96 13.61
CA HIS A 80 8.10 -7.93 14.31
C HIS A 80 9.59 -7.97 13.89
N GLY A 81 10.03 -7.01 13.09
CA GLY A 81 11.45 -6.84 12.73
C GLY A 81 12.12 -5.72 13.55
N ASN A 82 13.23 -5.18 13.02
CA ASN A 82 13.96 -4.10 13.68
C ASN A 82 13.14 -2.80 13.81
N GLU A 83 12.06 -2.66 13.03
CA GLU A 83 11.15 -1.51 13.08
C GLU A 83 10.32 -1.46 14.37
N ILE A 84 10.31 -2.50 15.18
CA ILE A 84 9.60 -2.53 16.48
C ILE A 84 10.02 -1.36 17.38
N VAL A 85 11.27 -0.91 17.27
CA VAL A 85 11.78 0.24 18.03
C VAL A 85 11.06 1.55 17.70
N THR A 86 10.41 1.63 16.52
CA THR A 86 9.72 2.85 16.07
C THR A 86 8.39 3.10 16.78
N VAL A 87 7.81 2.06 17.38
CA VAL A 87 6.51 2.13 18.08
C VAL A 87 6.64 2.16 19.60
N ALA A 88 7.87 2.19 20.11
CA ALA A 88 8.14 2.38 21.53
C ALA A 88 8.10 3.88 21.90
N LYS A 89 7.32 4.25 22.92
CA LYS A 89 7.07 5.64 23.36
C LYS A 89 8.34 6.47 23.57
N HIS A 90 9.36 5.88 24.19
CA HIS A 90 10.60 6.60 24.47
C HIS A 90 11.42 6.94 23.21
N ASN A 91 11.10 6.32 22.07
CA ASN A 91 11.72 6.59 20.78
C ASN A 91 10.88 7.54 19.89
N GLU A 92 9.71 8.00 20.36
CA GLU A 92 8.76 8.81 19.57
C GLU A 92 9.45 9.99 18.88
N ALA A 93 10.24 10.77 19.63
CA ALA A 93 10.92 11.95 19.08
C ALA A 93 11.82 11.62 17.86
N LYS A 94 12.42 10.43 17.84
CA LYS A 94 13.26 9.97 16.74
C LYS A 94 12.46 9.52 15.51
N TYR A 95 11.25 9.01 15.73
CA TYR A 95 10.39 8.41 14.69
C TYR A 95 9.05 9.12 14.57
N GLN A 96 8.97 10.40 14.97
CA GLN A 96 7.76 11.20 15.09
C GLN A 96 6.86 11.08 13.85
N ASP A 97 7.39 11.29 12.64
CA ASP A 97 6.62 11.24 11.40
C ASP A 97 5.96 9.87 11.17
N ALA A 98 6.65 8.78 11.56
CA ALA A 98 6.11 7.44 11.42
C ALA A 98 5.02 7.16 12.47
N VAL A 99 5.24 7.59 13.71
CA VAL A 99 4.27 7.46 14.81
C VAL A 99 3.00 8.24 14.50
N ASP A 100 3.11 9.49 14.05
CA ASP A 100 1.96 10.33 13.70
C ASP A 100 1.16 9.72 12.54
N ARG A 101 1.86 9.17 11.56
CA ARG A 101 1.21 8.48 10.44
C ARG A 101 0.48 7.22 10.89
N MET A 102 1.09 6.41 11.75
CA MET A 102 0.45 5.20 12.29
C MET A 102 -0.76 5.56 13.15
N ARG A 103 -0.65 6.59 14.00
CA ARG A 103 -1.76 7.10 14.80
C ARG A 103 -2.92 7.57 13.93
N TYR A 104 -2.63 8.27 12.83
CA TYR A 104 -3.64 8.67 11.86
C TYR A 104 -4.33 7.46 11.19
N TYR A 105 -3.56 6.45 10.77
CA TYR A 105 -4.15 5.24 10.19
C TYR A 105 -4.95 4.43 11.20
N ALA A 106 -4.51 4.36 12.46
CA ALA A 106 -5.25 3.73 13.53
C ALA A 106 -6.61 4.43 13.76
N ALA A 107 -6.65 5.76 13.70
CA ALA A 107 -7.90 6.52 13.76
C ALA A 107 -8.85 6.24 12.57
N LEU A 108 -8.33 5.73 11.45
CA LEU A 108 -9.09 5.24 10.29
C LEU A 108 -9.41 3.74 10.37
N GLY A 109 -9.13 3.08 11.50
CA GLY A 109 -9.47 1.67 11.72
C GLY A 109 -8.37 0.66 11.37
N VAL A 110 -7.17 1.09 11.02
CA VAL A 110 -6.03 0.16 10.85
C VAL A 110 -5.58 -0.36 12.23
N SER A 111 -5.57 -1.69 12.39
CA SER A 111 -5.05 -2.33 13.62
C SER A 111 -3.55 -2.55 13.50
N PHE A 112 -2.78 -1.99 14.42
CA PHE A 112 -1.34 -2.20 14.53
C PHE A 112 -1.03 -3.16 15.66
N LYS A 113 -0.37 -4.26 15.35
CA LYS A 113 0.00 -5.33 16.28
C LYS A 113 1.50 -5.50 16.34
N VAL A 114 2.03 -5.65 17.57
CA VAL A 114 3.45 -5.90 17.83
C VAL A 114 3.64 -7.30 18.36
N CYS A 115 4.63 -8.01 17.84
CA CYS A 115 5.06 -9.31 18.34
C CYS A 115 5.62 -9.18 19.77
N GLY A 116 4.95 -9.77 20.75
CA GLY A 116 5.38 -9.74 22.16
C GLY A 116 6.70 -10.47 22.38
N GLN A 117 6.94 -11.56 21.63
CA GLN A 117 8.24 -12.27 21.68
C GLN A 117 9.37 -11.35 21.19
N ALA A 118 9.21 -10.71 20.02
CA ALA A 118 10.21 -9.77 19.52
C ALA A 118 10.35 -8.56 20.45
N ALA A 119 9.26 -8.04 21.02
CA ALA A 119 9.31 -6.96 22.02
C ALA A 119 10.21 -7.34 23.21
N ALA A 120 10.04 -8.55 23.74
CA ALA A 120 10.85 -9.05 24.84
C ALA A 120 12.35 -9.19 24.46
N ASP A 121 12.66 -9.63 23.25
CA ASP A 121 14.03 -9.73 22.74
C ASP A 121 14.70 -8.33 22.64
N TYR A 122 13.91 -7.26 22.43
CA TYR A 122 14.38 -5.87 22.46
C TYR A 122 14.29 -5.25 23.87
N GLY A 123 13.85 -5.99 24.90
CA GLY A 123 13.73 -5.52 26.26
C GLY A 123 12.53 -4.61 26.51
N TYR A 124 11.51 -4.65 25.66
CA TYR A 124 10.28 -3.85 25.81
C TYR A 124 9.19 -4.61 26.57
N ALA A 125 8.53 -3.92 27.48
CA ALA A 125 7.28 -4.34 28.10
C ALA A 125 6.08 -3.80 27.31
N VAL A 126 4.89 -4.37 27.51
CA VAL A 126 3.65 -3.92 26.87
C VAL A 126 3.39 -2.42 27.11
N ALA A 127 3.71 -1.92 28.30
CA ALA A 127 3.51 -0.51 28.69
C ALA A 127 4.41 0.48 27.93
N ASP A 128 5.47 0.00 27.26
CA ASP A 128 6.39 0.86 26.52
C ASP A 128 5.84 1.28 25.15
N PHE A 129 4.81 0.60 24.67
CA PHE A 129 4.21 0.90 23.37
C PHE A 129 3.10 1.95 23.45
N HIS A 130 2.85 2.67 22.33
CA HIS A 130 1.75 3.61 22.20
C HIS A 130 0.39 2.93 22.38
N ASP A 131 -0.61 3.69 22.76
CA ASP A 131 -1.98 3.23 23.08
C ASP A 131 -2.75 2.66 21.87
N PHE A 132 -2.37 3.03 20.64
CA PHE A 132 -2.93 2.46 19.42
C PHE A 132 -2.27 1.15 19.00
N ILE A 133 -1.28 0.64 19.74
CA ILE A 133 -0.58 -0.61 19.49
C ILE A 133 -1.15 -1.73 20.38
N GLU A 134 -1.50 -2.84 19.74
CA GLU A 134 -1.84 -4.08 20.42
C GLU A 134 -0.63 -5.01 20.46
N VAL A 135 -0.23 -5.48 21.63
CA VAL A 135 0.84 -6.48 21.75
C VAL A 135 0.23 -7.87 21.73
N VAL A 136 0.63 -8.66 20.75
CA VAL A 136 0.19 -10.05 20.56
C VAL A 136 1.28 -11.04 20.97
N PRO A 137 0.96 -12.28 21.38
CA PRO A 137 1.97 -13.23 21.86
C PRO A 137 3.10 -13.47 20.86
N ASN A 138 2.78 -13.66 19.58
CA ASN A 138 3.76 -13.93 18.54
C ASN A 138 3.24 -13.53 17.15
N ALA A 139 4.10 -12.91 16.33
CA ALA A 139 3.74 -12.46 14.99
C ALA A 139 3.34 -13.62 14.07
N ILE A 140 4.04 -14.74 14.11
CA ILE A 140 3.80 -15.87 13.19
C ILE A 140 2.42 -16.49 13.43
N THR A 141 2.03 -16.63 14.70
CA THR A 141 0.68 -17.10 15.03
C THR A 141 -0.39 -16.09 14.65
N GLU A 142 -0.10 -14.80 14.78
CA GLU A 142 -0.99 -13.73 14.37
C GLU A 142 -1.17 -13.69 12.85
N LEU A 143 -0.08 -13.78 12.08
CA LEU A 143 -0.12 -13.86 10.62
C LEU A 143 -0.95 -15.08 10.15
N ALA A 144 -0.76 -16.24 10.78
CA ALA A 144 -1.53 -17.44 10.46
C ALA A 144 -3.03 -17.25 10.77
N HIS A 145 -3.35 -16.65 11.93
CA HIS A 145 -4.72 -16.40 12.33
C HIS A 145 -5.47 -15.54 11.30
N TRP A 146 -4.91 -14.39 10.92
CA TRP A 146 -5.59 -13.47 10.00
C TRP A 146 -5.75 -14.07 8.59
N GLN A 147 -4.76 -14.84 8.12
CA GLN A 147 -4.89 -15.55 6.83
C GLN A 147 -6.03 -16.58 6.88
N GLN A 148 -6.19 -17.31 7.99
CA GLN A 148 -7.33 -18.22 8.18
C GLN A 148 -8.68 -17.49 8.20
N GLN A 149 -8.69 -16.21 8.59
CA GLN A 149 -9.88 -15.34 8.52
C GLN A 149 -10.12 -14.74 7.12
N GLY A 150 -9.34 -15.16 6.11
CA GLY A 150 -9.51 -14.71 4.73
C GLY A 150 -8.83 -13.38 4.41
N TYR A 151 -7.86 -12.94 5.20
CA TYR A 151 -7.06 -11.75 4.89
C TYR A 151 -5.99 -12.06 3.84
N ALA A 152 -5.88 -11.18 2.85
CA ALA A 152 -4.80 -11.24 1.87
C ALA A 152 -3.49 -10.73 2.49
N LEU A 153 -2.44 -11.55 2.45
CA LEU A 153 -1.13 -11.17 2.99
C LEU A 153 -0.37 -10.30 1.99
N ILE A 154 0.12 -9.15 2.47
CA ILE A 154 1.06 -8.29 1.77
C ILE A 154 2.33 -8.14 2.61
N VAL A 155 3.46 -8.48 2.02
CA VAL A 155 4.80 -8.27 2.61
C VAL A 155 5.45 -7.09 1.89
N PRO A 156 5.60 -5.92 2.52
CA PRO A 156 6.21 -4.76 1.89
C PRO A 156 7.68 -5.03 1.56
N LYS A 157 8.02 -4.98 0.28
CA LYS A 157 9.41 -5.08 -0.16
C LYS A 157 10.01 -3.68 -0.27
N VAL A 158 10.70 -3.25 0.77
CA VAL A 158 11.35 -1.94 0.81
C VAL A 158 12.79 -2.06 0.32
N LEU A 159 13.02 -1.60 -0.89
CA LEU A 159 14.35 -1.58 -1.52
C LEU A 159 14.94 -0.16 -1.47
N GLU A 160 16.26 -0.09 -1.33
CA GLU A 160 16.97 1.16 -1.54
C GLU A 160 16.97 1.50 -3.03
N ARG A 161 16.66 2.76 -3.33
CA ARG A 161 16.72 3.26 -4.70
C ARG A 161 18.19 3.62 -5.00
N THR A 162 18.89 2.75 -5.71
CA THR A 162 20.31 2.91 -6.07
C THR A 162 20.51 3.48 -7.49
N ILE A 163 19.43 3.59 -8.27
CA ILE A 163 19.47 4.06 -9.66
C ILE A 163 18.66 5.35 -9.76
N ASP A 164 19.21 6.35 -10.42
CA ASP A 164 18.49 7.57 -10.74
C ASP A 164 17.41 7.26 -11.80
N VAL A 165 16.18 7.75 -11.55
CA VAL A 165 15.03 7.50 -12.42
C VAL A 165 15.26 8.07 -13.83
N GLU A 166 15.91 9.22 -13.96
CA GLU A 166 16.16 9.84 -15.26
C GLU A 166 17.16 9.01 -16.11
N SER A 167 18.04 8.24 -15.46
CA SER A 167 18.99 7.38 -16.16
C SER A 167 18.38 6.11 -16.77
N ILE A 168 17.16 5.76 -16.38
CA ILE A 168 16.44 4.54 -16.84
C ILE A 168 15.13 4.84 -17.57
N ARG A 169 14.85 6.11 -17.85
CA ARG A 169 13.64 6.59 -18.54
C ARG A 169 13.82 6.66 -20.05
#